data_ec066666fc08ecffb546924cd5b2740c
#
_entry.id   ec066666fc08ecffb546924cd5b2740c
#
_cell.length_a   1.000
_cell.length_b   1.000
_cell.length_c   1.000
_cell.angle_alpha   90.00
_cell.angle_beta   90.00
_cell.angle_gamma   90.00
#
_symmetry.space_group_name_H-M   'P 1'
#
loop_
_entity.id
_entity.type
_entity.pdbx_description
1 polymer ?
#
loop_
_entity_poly.entity_id
_entity_poly.type
_entity_poly.pdbx_seq_one_letter_code
_entity_poly.pdbx_strand_id
1 'polypeptide(L)'
;NILKEIKDEQIIKFEIYVAHINHMIREEAIDDEKYVEDYCKKNNIKCYIKRIDVVKIANDKKIGTEESGRKARYEFFEEILKKTNSNKIAIAHNINDKIETIIMHLLRGSGFSGLKGIEPIRDNKFIRPLIECERSEIEQYCEKYELNPRIDKTNFENEYTRNKIRNIVIPYIK
;
A
#
# COMPACT_ATOMS: atom_id res chain seq x y z
N ASN A 1 -10.61 -2.33 7.38
CA ASN A 1 -11.67 -2.21 8.38
C ASN A 1 -12.46 -0.91 8.25
N ILE A 2 -11.82 0.28 8.28
CA ILE A 2 -12.48 1.61 8.21
C ILE A 2 -13.51 1.71 7.08
N LEU A 3 -13.16 1.34 5.85
CA LEU A 3 -14.11 1.37 4.71
C LEU A 3 -15.31 0.44 4.94
N LYS A 4 -15.11 -0.70 5.61
CA LYS A 4 -16.19 -1.59 5.96
C LYS A 4 -17.12 -0.94 6.99
N GLU A 5 -16.60 -0.30 8.01
CA GLU A 5 -17.40 0.42 9.01
C GLU A 5 -18.24 1.52 8.35
N ILE A 6 -17.64 2.36 7.49
CA ILE A 6 -18.36 3.40 6.74
C ILE A 6 -19.49 2.81 5.88
N LYS A 7 -19.26 1.63 5.28
CA LYS A 7 -20.29 0.91 4.51
C LYS A 7 -21.40 0.39 5.41
N ASP A 8 -21.03 -0.23 6.54
CA ASP A 8 -21.97 -0.83 7.49
C ASP A 8 -22.84 0.23 8.17
N GLU A 9 -22.28 1.41 8.45
CA GLU A 9 -23.00 2.58 8.97
C GLU A 9 -23.92 3.26 7.91
N GLN A 10 -23.90 2.79 6.67
CA GLN A 10 -24.69 3.29 5.56
C GLN A 10 -24.53 4.79 5.26
N ILE A 11 -23.43 5.40 5.67
CA ILE A 11 -23.11 6.81 5.42
C ILE A 11 -23.05 7.07 3.90
N ILE A 12 -22.41 6.12 3.17
CA ILE A 12 -22.31 6.15 1.72
C ILE A 12 -22.53 4.72 1.19
N LYS A 13 -23.33 4.57 0.15
CA LYS A 13 -23.53 3.27 -0.52
C LYS A 13 -22.39 2.99 -1.49
N PHE A 14 -21.61 1.95 -1.23
CA PHE A 14 -20.57 1.46 -2.13
C PHE A 14 -20.26 -0.02 -1.86
N GLU A 15 -19.67 -0.68 -2.85
CA GLU A 15 -19.16 -2.04 -2.70
C GLU A 15 -17.65 -2.05 -2.50
N ILE A 16 -17.19 -3.04 -1.72
CA ILE A 16 -15.78 -3.22 -1.41
C ILE A 16 -15.29 -4.53 -2.01
N TYR A 17 -14.20 -4.43 -2.75
CA TYR A 17 -13.42 -5.56 -3.23
C TYR A 17 -11.98 -5.42 -2.74
N VAL A 18 -11.33 -6.51 -2.41
CA VAL A 18 -9.91 -6.51 -2.02
C VAL A 18 -9.08 -7.12 -3.14
N ALA A 19 -8.01 -6.45 -3.50
CA ALA A 19 -7.00 -6.94 -4.43
C ALA A 19 -5.66 -7.06 -3.69
N HIS A 20 -5.16 -8.27 -3.53
CA HIS A 20 -3.87 -8.57 -2.90
C HIS A 20 -2.92 -9.16 -3.93
N ILE A 21 -1.68 -8.66 -3.93
CA ILE A 21 -0.62 -9.19 -4.79
C ILE A 21 0.49 -9.77 -3.92
N ASN A 22 0.83 -11.02 -4.18
CA ASN A 22 1.99 -11.68 -3.62
C ASN A 22 3.14 -11.59 -4.63
N HIS A 23 4.19 -10.86 -4.27
CA HIS A 23 5.34 -10.61 -5.14
C HIS A 23 6.32 -11.78 -5.22
N MET A 24 6.10 -12.85 -4.45
CA MET A 24 6.95 -14.05 -4.39
C MET A 24 8.42 -13.78 -4.06
N ILE A 25 8.70 -12.70 -3.30
CA ILE A 25 10.07 -12.34 -2.92
C ILE A 25 10.52 -13.12 -1.67
N ARG A 26 9.60 -13.44 -0.77
CA ARG A 26 9.85 -14.08 0.52
C ARG A 26 8.85 -15.18 0.80
N GLU A 27 9.25 -16.18 1.57
CA GLU A 27 8.38 -17.33 1.90
C GLU A 27 7.18 -16.91 2.74
N GLU A 28 7.37 -15.97 3.68
CA GLU A 28 6.28 -15.47 4.54
C GLU A 28 5.18 -14.70 3.79
N ALA A 29 5.39 -14.33 2.52
CA ALA A 29 4.37 -13.71 1.69
C ALA A 29 3.12 -14.60 1.48
N ILE A 30 3.25 -15.92 1.67
CA ILE A 30 2.13 -16.86 1.67
C ILE A 30 1.24 -16.66 2.91
N ASP A 31 1.86 -16.41 4.07
CA ASP A 31 1.12 -16.14 5.31
C ASP A 31 0.37 -14.81 5.24
N ASP A 32 1.00 -13.80 4.60
CA ASP A 32 0.35 -12.49 4.39
C ASP A 32 -0.87 -12.64 3.48
N GLU A 33 -0.75 -13.42 2.42
CA GLU A 33 -1.84 -13.75 1.50
C GLU A 33 -2.99 -14.44 2.25
N LYS A 34 -2.67 -15.47 3.05
CA LYS A 34 -3.65 -16.19 3.85
C LYS A 34 -4.36 -15.28 4.87
N TYR A 35 -3.61 -14.41 5.55
CA TYR A 35 -4.19 -13.43 6.46
C TYR A 35 -5.23 -12.55 5.76
N VAL A 36 -4.94 -12.05 4.56
CA VAL A 36 -5.86 -11.23 3.77
C VAL A 36 -7.09 -12.04 3.34
N GLU A 37 -6.90 -13.29 2.88
CA GLU A 37 -8.01 -14.18 2.52
C GLU A 37 -8.96 -14.44 3.69
N ASP A 38 -8.40 -14.82 4.85
CA ASP A 38 -9.17 -15.14 6.06
C ASP A 38 -9.94 -13.91 6.56
N TYR A 39 -9.28 -12.72 6.54
CA TYR A 39 -9.95 -11.47 6.87
C TYR A 39 -11.12 -11.17 5.93
N CYS A 40 -10.92 -11.30 4.64
CA CYS A 40 -11.96 -11.06 3.64
C CYS A 40 -13.12 -12.04 3.77
N LYS A 41 -12.83 -13.32 3.97
CA LYS A 41 -13.82 -14.38 4.20
C LYS A 41 -14.67 -14.12 5.45
N LYS A 42 -14.00 -13.77 6.58
CA LYS A 42 -14.68 -13.42 7.84
C LYS A 42 -15.65 -12.25 7.69
N ASN A 43 -15.31 -11.30 6.81
CA ASN A 43 -16.07 -10.07 6.61
C ASN A 43 -16.98 -10.10 5.38
N ASN A 44 -17.15 -11.22 4.71
CA ASN A 44 -17.92 -11.37 3.47
C ASN A 44 -17.48 -10.37 2.36
N ILE A 45 -16.18 -10.13 2.26
CA ILE A 45 -15.59 -9.25 1.23
C ILE A 45 -14.97 -10.13 0.14
N LYS A 46 -15.29 -9.87 -1.11
CA LYS A 46 -14.70 -10.60 -2.24
C LYS A 46 -13.24 -10.19 -2.41
N CYS A 47 -12.35 -11.18 -2.34
CA CYS A 47 -10.91 -11.00 -2.48
C CYS A 47 -10.41 -11.54 -3.83
N TYR A 48 -9.50 -10.81 -4.44
CA TYR A 48 -8.77 -11.22 -5.64
C TYR A 48 -7.29 -11.25 -5.31
N ILE A 49 -6.66 -12.39 -5.53
CA ILE A 49 -5.24 -12.60 -5.25
C ILE A 49 -4.52 -12.89 -6.55
N LYS A 50 -3.33 -12.34 -6.69
CA LYS A 50 -2.42 -12.61 -7.80
C LYS A 50 -1.01 -12.82 -7.25
N ARG A 51 -0.39 -13.92 -7.67
CA ARG A 51 1.02 -14.21 -7.39
C ARG A 51 1.85 -13.85 -8.61
N ILE A 52 2.91 -13.09 -8.42
CA ILE A 52 3.79 -12.63 -9.50
C ILE A 52 5.24 -12.72 -9.03
N ASP A 53 6.06 -13.43 -9.78
CA ASP A 53 7.51 -13.45 -9.59
C ASP A 53 8.11 -12.13 -10.13
N VAL A 54 8.19 -11.13 -9.25
CA VAL A 54 8.69 -9.81 -9.62
C VAL A 54 10.20 -9.80 -9.84
N VAL A 55 10.94 -10.72 -9.24
CA VAL A 55 12.40 -10.86 -9.44
C VAL A 55 12.67 -11.31 -10.87
N LYS A 56 11.94 -12.32 -11.34
CA LYS A 56 12.05 -12.79 -12.73
C LYS A 56 11.70 -11.67 -13.71
N ILE A 57 10.59 -10.95 -13.49
CA ILE A 57 10.18 -9.85 -14.38
C ILE A 57 11.20 -8.71 -14.36
N ALA A 58 11.79 -8.39 -13.21
CA ALA A 58 12.81 -7.37 -13.08
C ALA A 58 14.06 -7.72 -13.92
N ASN A 59 14.50 -8.97 -13.84
CA ASN A 59 15.64 -9.48 -14.61
C ASN A 59 15.36 -9.46 -16.11
N ASP A 60 14.20 -9.96 -16.54
CA ASP A 60 13.80 -10.01 -17.94
C ASP A 60 13.70 -8.61 -18.57
N LYS A 61 13.20 -7.63 -17.81
CA LYS A 61 13.01 -6.24 -18.28
C LYS A 61 14.20 -5.32 -17.97
N LYS A 62 15.22 -5.80 -17.25
CA LYS A 62 16.38 -5.01 -16.79
C LYS A 62 15.98 -3.74 -16.01
N ILE A 63 15.00 -3.86 -15.13
CA ILE A 63 14.52 -2.80 -14.22
C ILE A 63 14.70 -3.22 -12.77
N GLY A 64 14.60 -2.25 -11.85
CA GLY A 64 14.67 -2.55 -10.41
C GLY A 64 13.49 -3.42 -9.94
N THR A 65 13.73 -4.29 -8.96
CA THR A 65 12.70 -5.17 -8.38
C THR A 65 11.54 -4.36 -7.78
N GLU A 66 11.84 -3.24 -7.11
CA GLU A 66 10.83 -2.33 -6.54
C GLU A 66 9.93 -1.73 -7.64
N GLU A 67 10.54 -1.26 -8.75
CA GLU A 67 9.80 -0.71 -9.88
C GLU A 67 8.94 -1.79 -10.55
N SER A 68 9.48 -2.99 -10.74
CA SER A 68 8.77 -4.14 -11.29
C SER A 68 7.55 -4.49 -10.45
N GLY A 69 7.74 -4.60 -9.11
CA GLY A 69 6.65 -4.89 -8.18
C GLY A 69 5.59 -3.79 -8.15
N ARG A 70 6.01 -2.53 -8.20
CA ARG A 70 5.10 -1.39 -8.28
C ARG A 70 4.25 -1.45 -9.56
N LYS A 71 4.87 -1.67 -10.72
CA LYS A 71 4.18 -1.74 -12.01
C LYS A 71 3.17 -2.90 -12.02
N ALA A 72 3.59 -4.09 -11.64
CA ALA A 72 2.72 -5.27 -11.56
C ALA A 72 1.52 -5.04 -10.63
N ARG A 73 1.72 -4.35 -9.50
CA ARG A 73 0.65 -3.99 -8.55
C ARG A 73 -0.39 -3.08 -9.19
N TYR A 74 0.03 -2.01 -9.86
CA TYR A 74 -0.91 -1.07 -10.48
C TYR A 74 -1.66 -1.71 -11.64
N GLU A 75 -1.00 -2.50 -12.48
CA GLU A 75 -1.61 -3.26 -13.56
C GLU A 75 -2.70 -4.21 -13.02
N PHE A 76 -2.41 -4.94 -11.95
CA PHE A 76 -3.39 -5.83 -11.32
C PHE A 76 -4.56 -5.06 -10.70
N PHE A 77 -4.32 -3.96 -10.02
CA PHE A 77 -5.39 -3.16 -9.45
C PHE A 77 -6.33 -2.60 -10.53
N GLU A 78 -5.81 -2.18 -11.67
CA GLU A 78 -6.62 -1.75 -12.80
C GLU A 78 -7.38 -2.89 -13.48
N GLU A 79 -6.80 -4.09 -13.53
CA GLU A 79 -7.49 -5.30 -13.98
C GLU A 79 -8.72 -5.57 -13.12
N ILE A 80 -8.57 -5.54 -11.79
CA ILE A 80 -9.67 -5.78 -10.85
C ILE A 80 -10.70 -4.64 -10.89
N LEU A 81 -10.27 -3.40 -10.99
CA LEU A 81 -11.18 -2.25 -11.14
C LEU A 81 -12.13 -2.45 -12.33
N LYS A 82 -11.60 -2.87 -13.48
CA LYS A 82 -12.40 -3.16 -14.67
C LYS A 82 -13.30 -4.37 -14.48
N LYS A 83 -12.76 -5.47 -13.92
CA LYS A 83 -13.48 -6.73 -13.69
C LYS A 83 -14.68 -6.57 -12.75
N THR A 84 -14.57 -5.68 -11.78
CA THR A 84 -15.61 -5.44 -10.77
C THR A 84 -16.49 -4.23 -11.10
N ASN A 85 -16.24 -3.55 -12.23
CA ASN A 85 -16.85 -2.27 -12.59
C ASN A 85 -16.75 -1.23 -11.45
N SER A 86 -15.63 -1.26 -10.70
CA SER A 86 -15.37 -0.30 -9.63
C SER A 86 -14.86 1.02 -10.21
N ASN A 87 -15.05 2.12 -9.48
CA ASN A 87 -14.67 3.46 -9.92
C ASN A 87 -13.49 4.05 -9.15
N LYS A 88 -13.08 3.44 -8.03
CA LYS A 88 -11.98 3.91 -7.19
C LYS A 88 -11.11 2.74 -6.73
N ILE A 89 -9.82 3.02 -6.55
CA ILE A 89 -8.83 2.13 -5.94
C ILE A 89 -8.30 2.84 -4.70
N ALA A 90 -8.60 2.32 -3.52
CA ALA A 90 -8.10 2.85 -2.25
C ALA A 90 -6.73 2.24 -1.91
N ILE A 91 -5.74 3.09 -1.65
CA ILE A 91 -4.39 2.70 -1.24
C ILE A 91 -4.09 3.32 0.12
N ALA A 92 -3.60 2.51 1.07
CA ALA A 92 -3.37 2.90 2.44
C ALA A 92 -2.04 3.67 2.65
N HIS A 93 -1.72 4.62 1.78
CA HIS A 93 -0.63 5.57 2.06
C HIS A 93 -1.06 6.52 3.18
N ASN A 94 -0.12 6.84 4.07
CA ASN A 94 -0.31 7.73 5.21
C ASN A 94 0.61 8.96 5.12
N ILE A 95 0.58 9.85 6.12
CA ILE A 95 1.40 11.07 6.11
C ILE A 95 2.90 10.76 6.16
N ASN A 96 3.32 9.68 6.85
CA ASN A 96 4.72 9.27 6.90
C ASN A 96 5.22 8.86 5.50
N ASP A 97 4.42 8.13 4.72
CA ASP A 97 4.74 7.79 3.33
C ASP A 97 4.88 9.03 2.45
N LYS A 98 4.05 10.06 2.67
CA LYS A 98 4.13 11.34 1.96
C LYS A 98 5.42 12.07 2.28
N ILE A 99 5.79 12.16 3.56
CA ILE A 99 7.04 12.78 4.02
C ILE A 99 8.25 12.06 3.44
N GLU A 100 8.30 10.72 3.54
CA GLU A 100 9.36 9.90 2.94
C GLU A 100 9.53 10.19 1.45
N THR A 101 8.42 10.28 0.73
CA THR A 101 8.43 10.55 -0.72
C THR A 101 8.96 11.95 -1.04
N ILE A 102 8.58 12.97 -0.26
CA ILE A 102 9.10 14.35 -0.43
C ILE A 102 10.61 14.36 -0.20
N ILE A 103 11.09 13.73 0.88
CA ILE A 103 12.53 13.68 1.17
C ILE A 103 13.28 12.92 0.07
N MET A 104 12.74 11.80 -0.43
CA MET A 104 13.34 11.08 -1.56
C MET A 104 13.46 11.96 -2.81
N HIS A 105 12.44 12.75 -3.10
CA HIS A 105 12.44 13.65 -4.25
C HIS A 105 13.45 14.79 -4.08
N LEU A 106 13.54 15.36 -2.88
CA LEU A 106 14.57 16.38 -2.56
C LEU A 106 15.98 15.83 -2.76
N LEU A 107 16.28 14.65 -2.22
CA LEU A 107 17.60 14.02 -2.34
C LEU A 107 17.96 13.66 -3.79
N ARG A 108 16.97 13.46 -4.65
CA ARG A 108 17.16 13.21 -6.10
C ARG A 108 17.22 14.49 -6.94
N GLY A 109 17.15 15.66 -6.32
CA GLY A 109 17.17 16.94 -7.03
C GLY A 109 15.89 17.23 -7.82
N SER A 110 14.76 16.66 -7.40
CA SER A 110 13.47 16.93 -8.06
C SER A 110 13.06 18.40 -7.81
N GLY A 111 12.60 19.10 -8.85
CA GLY A 111 12.05 20.44 -8.74
C GLY A 111 10.77 20.52 -7.90
N PHE A 112 10.11 21.69 -7.89
CA PHE A 112 8.91 21.95 -7.09
C PHE A 112 7.77 20.92 -7.26
N SER A 113 7.67 20.28 -8.43
CA SER A 113 6.70 19.22 -8.66
C SER A 113 6.93 18.00 -7.76
N GLY A 114 8.17 17.70 -7.39
CA GLY A 114 8.51 16.62 -6.48
C GLY A 114 8.10 16.89 -5.03
N LEU A 115 7.99 18.17 -4.64
CA LEU A 115 7.59 18.57 -3.28
C LEU A 115 6.10 18.32 -2.98
N LYS A 116 5.26 18.10 -3.99
CA LYS A 116 3.87 17.73 -3.79
C LYS A 116 3.76 16.37 -3.07
N GLY A 117 4.76 15.52 -3.18
CA GLY A 117 4.78 14.19 -2.60
C GLY A 117 3.65 13.31 -3.14
N ILE A 118 2.97 12.62 -2.25
CA ILE A 118 1.84 11.76 -2.59
C ILE A 118 0.54 12.57 -2.50
N GLU A 119 -0.17 12.71 -3.64
CA GLU A 119 -1.45 13.42 -3.68
C GLU A 119 -2.60 12.54 -3.14
N PRO A 120 -3.62 13.11 -2.48
CA PRO A 120 -4.77 12.37 -1.96
C PRO A 120 -5.52 11.60 -3.05
N ILE A 121 -5.62 12.18 -4.24
CA ILE A 121 -6.29 11.60 -5.41
C ILE A 121 -5.35 11.69 -6.60
N ARG A 122 -5.21 10.60 -7.35
CA ARG A 122 -4.46 10.55 -8.61
C ARG A 122 -5.34 9.95 -9.72
N ASP A 123 -5.31 10.57 -10.89
CA ASP A 123 -6.02 10.14 -12.11
C ASP A 123 -7.54 9.94 -11.87
N ASN A 124 -8.11 10.67 -10.94
CA ASN A 124 -9.51 10.49 -10.47
C ASN A 124 -9.89 9.03 -10.13
N LYS A 125 -8.93 8.17 -9.98
CA LYS A 125 -9.06 6.72 -9.83
C LYS A 125 -8.47 6.23 -8.50
N PHE A 126 -7.24 6.64 -8.20
CA PHE A 126 -6.53 6.23 -6.99
C PHE A 126 -6.81 7.22 -5.87
N ILE A 127 -7.39 6.74 -4.77
CA ILE A 127 -7.64 7.53 -3.57
C ILE A 127 -6.78 7.04 -2.41
N ARG A 128 -6.45 7.94 -1.49
CA ARG A 128 -5.63 7.63 -0.31
C ARG A 128 -6.32 8.14 0.95
N PRO A 129 -7.28 7.38 1.47
CA PRO A 129 -8.12 7.82 2.59
C PRO A 129 -7.33 8.12 3.87
N LEU A 130 -6.12 7.54 4.03
CA LEU A 130 -5.29 7.70 5.23
C LEU A 130 -4.13 8.69 5.04
N ILE A 131 -4.12 9.49 3.96
CA ILE A 131 -2.94 10.29 3.59
C ILE A 131 -2.59 11.39 4.62
N GLU A 132 -3.54 11.79 5.44
CA GLU A 132 -3.39 12.78 6.51
C GLU A 132 -3.24 12.15 7.89
N CYS A 133 -3.38 10.81 8.00
CA CYS A 133 -3.22 10.11 9.27
C CYS A 133 -1.76 9.80 9.54
N GLU A 134 -1.35 9.90 10.81
CA GLU A 134 -0.05 9.42 11.25
C GLU A 134 -0.05 7.89 11.39
N ARG A 135 1.12 7.31 11.25
CA ARG A 135 1.30 5.86 11.44
C ARG A 135 0.91 5.43 12.86
N SER A 136 1.23 6.22 13.87
CA SER A 136 0.87 6.00 15.27
C SER A 136 -0.65 5.91 15.47
N GLU A 137 -1.42 6.78 14.81
CA GLU A 137 -2.89 6.75 14.88
C GLU A 137 -3.45 5.47 14.24
N ILE A 138 -2.86 5.03 13.12
CA ILE A 138 -3.25 3.78 12.45
C ILE A 138 -2.93 2.57 13.34
N GLU A 139 -1.78 2.56 14.01
CA GLU A 139 -1.37 1.49 14.92
C GLU A 139 -2.31 1.43 16.14
N GLN A 140 -2.65 2.56 16.76
CA GLN A 140 -3.63 2.66 17.84
C GLN A 140 -5.02 2.17 17.40
N TYR A 141 -5.45 2.52 16.19
CA TYR A 141 -6.70 2.00 15.63
C TYR A 141 -6.66 0.48 15.48
N CYS A 142 -5.57 -0.07 14.95
CA CYS A 142 -5.42 -1.51 14.80
C CYS A 142 -5.44 -2.25 16.15
N GLU A 143 -4.81 -1.69 17.17
CA GLU A 143 -4.83 -2.22 18.53
C GLU A 143 -6.25 -2.17 19.13
N LYS A 144 -6.90 -1.02 19.06
CA LYS A 144 -8.27 -0.82 19.57
C LYS A 144 -9.28 -1.81 19.00
N TYR A 145 -9.13 -2.16 17.72
CA TYR A 145 -10.05 -3.07 17.01
C TYR A 145 -9.48 -4.50 16.86
N GLU A 146 -8.40 -4.83 17.58
CA GLU A 146 -7.77 -6.16 17.61
C GLU A 146 -7.50 -6.73 16.20
N LEU A 147 -7.09 -5.86 15.27
CA LEU A 147 -6.90 -6.25 13.87
C LEU A 147 -5.66 -7.12 13.64
N ASN A 148 -4.69 -7.09 14.56
CA ASN A 148 -3.44 -7.87 14.52
C ASN A 148 -2.75 -7.83 13.15
N PRO A 149 -2.39 -6.63 12.63
CA PRO A 149 -1.80 -6.51 11.30
C PRO A 149 -0.46 -7.22 11.24
N ARG A 150 -0.18 -7.85 10.12
CA ARG A 150 1.13 -8.45 9.87
C ARG A 150 2.16 -7.36 9.60
N ILE A 151 3.28 -7.43 10.32
CA ILE A 151 4.39 -6.48 10.17
C ILE A 151 5.42 -7.08 9.21
N ASP A 152 5.68 -6.38 8.12
CA ASP A 152 6.74 -6.75 7.19
C ASP A 152 8.11 -6.46 7.80
N LYS A 153 8.89 -7.50 8.08
CA LYS A 153 10.22 -7.40 8.70
C LYS A 153 11.20 -6.61 7.84
N THR A 154 11.03 -6.61 6.52
CA THR A 154 11.90 -5.85 5.61
C THR A 154 11.80 -4.34 5.81
N ASN A 155 10.76 -3.84 6.48
CA ASN A 155 10.67 -2.42 6.86
C ASN A 155 11.78 -1.96 7.81
N PHE A 156 12.39 -2.89 8.56
CA PHE A 156 13.49 -2.60 9.49
C PHE A 156 14.87 -2.71 8.83
N GLU A 157 14.95 -3.24 7.62
CA GLU A 157 16.18 -3.36 6.87
C GLU A 157 16.52 -2.06 6.17
N ASN A 158 17.76 -1.57 6.34
CA ASN A 158 18.20 -0.32 5.73
C ASN A 158 18.82 -0.52 4.32
N GLU A 159 18.41 -1.54 3.61
CA GLU A 159 18.89 -1.81 2.25
C GLU A 159 18.33 -0.81 1.24
N TYR A 160 17.05 -0.55 1.34
CA TYR A 160 16.35 0.37 0.43
C TYR A 160 16.44 1.83 0.90
N THR A 161 16.59 2.75 -0.05
CA THR A 161 16.67 4.20 0.21
C THR A 161 15.49 4.70 1.05
N ARG A 162 14.29 4.20 0.81
CA ARG A 162 13.10 4.58 1.56
C ARG A 162 13.19 4.17 3.03
N ASN A 163 13.69 2.98 3.31
CA ASN A 163 13.89 2.50 4.67
C ASN A 163 14.98 3.31 5.40
N LYS A 164 16.06 3.70 4.70
CA LYS A 164 17.08 4.60 5.28
C LYS A 164 16.49 5.95 5.66
N ILE A 165 15.63 6.51 4.82
CA ILE A 165 14.95 7.78 5.12
C ILE A 165 14.06 7.60 6.35
N ARG A 166 13.24 6.55 6.40
CA ARG A 166 12.32 6.24 7.51
C ARG A 166 13.06 6.01 8.83
N ASN A 167 14.07 5.16 8.81
CA ASN A 167 14.70 4.64 10.02
C ASN A 167 15.87 5.49 10.52
N ILE A 168 16.49 6.30 9.66
CA ILE A 168 17.67 7.10 9.98
C ILE A 168 17.40 8.58 9.82
N VAL A 169 17.02 9.04 8.61
CA VAL A 169 16.96 10.48 8.30
C VAL A 169 15.83 11.16 9.07
N ILE A 170 14.61 10.62 9.02
CA ILE A 170 13.45 11.23 9.68
C ILE A 170 13.64 11.33 11.20
N PRO A 171 14.12 10.28 11.92
CA PRO A 171 14.42 10.41 13.34
C PRO A 171 15.47 11.45 13.70
N TYR A 172 16.39 11.75 12.77
CA TYR A 172 17.47 12.71 12.98
C TYR A 172 17.03 14.17 12.82
N ILE A 173 15.95 14.42 12.07
CA ILE A 173 15.42 15.77 11.80
C ILE A 173 14.16 16.11 12.60
N LYS A 174 13.63 15.17 13.41
CA LYS A 174 12.57 15.40 14.39
C LYS A 174 13.15 15.86 15.72
#